data_1d86c9574e665696568024bdf90bc09f
#
_entry.id   1d86c9574e665696568024bdf90bc09f
#
_cell.length_a   1.000
_cell.length_b   1.000
_cell.length_c   1.000
_cell.angle_alpha   90.00
_cell.angle_beta   90.00
_cell.angle_gamma   90.00
#
_symmetry.space_group_name_H-M   'P 1'
#
loop_
_entity.id
_entity.type
_entity.pdbx_description
1 polymer ?
#
loop_
_entity_poly.entity_id
_entity_poly.type
_entity_poly.pdbx_seq_one_letter_code
_entity_poly.pdbx_strand_id
1 'polypeptide(L)'
;PGFERIVEFTIEHLDEMGDLCRKKLIIEIMGKHSNIIFTDADGMIIDSIKHISHLVSSVREVLPGKEYVYPPSGDKRPPYDADRDYFISTVYTKPVTVTKAIYSSVTGISPLIANELCYRAGIDGGQSTAALTDIQKEKLYQEFEKLFSDINTETYVPNIVYDWYVP
;
A
#
# COMPACT_ATOMS: atom_id res chain seq x y z
N PRO A 1 -0.55 -9.65 7.09
CA PRO A 1 -0.31 -8.22 7.08
C PRO A 1 0.33 -7.87 5.75
N GLY A 2 -0.41 -7.16 4.93
CA GLY A 2 0.04 -6.76 3.60
C GLY A 2 0.72 -5.39 3.63
N PHE A 3 1.14 -4.90 2.47
CA PHE A 3 1.60 -3.53 2.27
C PHE A 3 0.44 -2.52 2.21
N GLU A 4 -0.68 -2.87 2.79
CA GLU A 4 -1.78 -1.95 3.00
C GLU A 4 -1.37 -0.96 4.08
N ARG A 5 -1.62 0.31 3.83
CA ARG A 5 -1.27 1.39 4.77
C ARG A 5 -2.30 1.49 5.87
N ILE A 6 -2.55 0.35 6.53
CA ILE A 6 -3.50 0.20 7.63
C ILE A 6 -2.79 -0.46 8.80
N VAL A 7 -2.89 0.17 9.95
CA VAL A 7 -2.39 -0.36 11.21
C VAL A 7 -3.59 -0.62 12.11
N GLU A 8 -3.70 -1.82 12.63
CA GLU A 8 -4.76 -2.23 13.55
C GLU A 8 -4.16 -2.55 14.93
N PHE A 9 -4.66 -1.89 15.96
CA PHE A 9 -4.34 -2.18 17.35
C PHE A 9 -5.53 -2.84 18.00
N THR A 10 -5.34 -4.01 18.58
CA THR A 10 -6.32 -4.64 19.46
C THR A 10 -6.09 -4.14 20.87
N ILE A 11 -7.13 -3.58 21.49
CA ILE A 11 -7.11 -3.04 22.84
C ILE A 11 -7.96 -3.95 23.71
N GLU A 12 -7.37 -4.53 24.74
CA GLU A 12 -8.05 -5.30 25.76
C GLU A 12 -8.33 -4.41 26.98
N HIS A 13 -9.54 -4.43 27.47
CA HIS A 13 -9.96 -3.69 28.67
C HIS A 13 -11.04 -4.47 29.42
N LEU A 14 -11.23 -4.16 30.68
CA LEU A 14 -12.38 -4.65 31.47
C LEU A 14 -13.56 -3.70 31.26
N ASP A 15 -14.74 -4.25 31.08
CA ASP A 15 -15.99 -3.48 31.09
C ASP A 15 -16.44 -3.12 32.53
N GLU A 16 -17.60 -2.47 32.65
CA GLU A 16 -18.14 -2.05 33.93
C GLU A 16 -18.50 -3.22 34.87
N MET A 17 -18.68 -4.42 34.31
CA MET A 17 -18.95 -5.64 35.05
C MET A 17 -17.69 -6.43 35.41
N GLY A 18 -16.53 -6.01 34.91
CA GLY A 18 -15.25 -6.67 35.09
C GLY A 18 -14.95 -7.76 34.05
N ASP A 19 -15.75 -7.88 33.01
CA ASP A 19 -15.51 -8.83 31.92
C ASP A 19 -14.50 -8.29 30.91
N LEU A 20 -13.66 -9.19 30.39
CA LEU A 20 -12.65 -8.83 29.41
C LEU A 20 -13.30 -8.52 28.06
N CYS A 21 -13.17 -7.29 27.63
CA CYS A 21 -13.63 -6.80 26.33
C CYS A 21 -12.48 -6.47 25.40
N ARG A 22 -12.73 -6.56 24.09
CA ARG A 22 -11.80 -6.19 23.04
C ARG A 22 -12.38 -5.10 22.16
N LYS A 23 -11.54 -4.14 21.81
CA LYS A 23 -11.85 -3.10 20.83
C LYS A 23 -10.68 -2.96 19.88
N LYS A 24 -10.92 -2.37 18.71
CA LYS A 24 -9.87 -2.15 17.73
C LYS A 24 -9.73 -0.67 17.39
N LEU A 25 -8.49 -0.19 17.35
CA LEU A 25 -8.14 1.11 16.82
C LEU A 25 -7.48 0.88 15.47
N ILE A 26 -8.13 1.35 14.41
CA ILE A 26 -7.70 1.15 13.04
C ILE A 26 -7.23 2.49 12.48
N ILE A 27 -5.98 2.56 12.04
CA ILE A 27 -5.36 3.75 11.47
C ILE A 27 -5.13 3.52 9.99
N GLU A 28 -5.81 4.26 9.15
CA GLU A 28 -5.66 4.26 7.70
C GLU A 28 -4.75 5.42 7.27
N ILE A 29 -3.61 5.11 6.63
CA ILE A 29 -2.61 6.11 6.23
C ILE A 29 -2.64 6.27 4.71
N MET A 30 -3.62 7.02 4.19
CA MET A 30 -3.90 7.15 2.75
C MET A 30 -3.98 8.62 2.30
N GLY A 31 -3.10 9.47 2.81
CA GLY A 31 -3.05 10.89 2.47
C GLY A 31 -4.38 11.60 2.81
N LYS A 32 -5.02 12.23 1.85
CA LYS A 32 -6.31 12.93 2.06
C LYS A 32 -7.44 12.00 2.54
N HIS A 33 -7.31 10.70 2.32
CA HIS A 33 -8.27 9.69 2.73
C HIS A 33 -7.89 9.00 4.05
N SER A 34 -6.84 9.47 4.73
CA SER A 34 -6.46 8.96 6.05
C SER A 34 -7.59 9.13 7.05
N ASN A 35 -7.75 8.13 7.92
CA ASN A 35 -8.77 8.13 8.97
C ASN A 35 -8.26 7.36 10.20
N ILE A 36 -8.87 7.59 11.36
CA ILE A 36 -8.72 6.76 12.55
C ILE A 36 -10.10 6.29 12.90
N ILE A 37 -10.28 4.99 13.05
CA ILE A 37 -11.56 4.34 13.23
C ILE A 37 -11.49 3.48 14.49
N PHE A 38 -12.49 3.56 15.34
CA PHE A 38 -12.60 2.78 16.55
C PHE A 38 -13.78 1.83 16.43
N THR A 39 -13.54 0.53 16.63
CA THR A 39 -14.57 -0.50 16.52
C THR A 39 -14.65 -1.33 17.78
N ASP A 40 -15.76 -2.06 17.94
CA ASP A 40 -15.87 -3.16 18.88
C ASP A 40 -15.15 -4.43 18.37
N ALA A 41 -15.30 -5.52 19.11
CA ALA A 41 -14.69 -6.82 18.77
C ALA A 41 -15.23 -7.40 17.46
N ASP A 42 -16.48 -7.14 17.14
CA ASP A 42 -17.19 -7.65 15.96
C ASP A 42 -16.94 -6.80 14.70
N GLY A 43 -16.18 -5.70 14.86
CA GLY A 43 -15.85 -4.79 13.75
C GLY A 43 -16.91 -3.71 13.51
N MET A 44 -17.89 -3.55 14.42
CA MET A 44 -18.85 -2.45 14.32
C MET A 44 -18.20 -1.13 14.74
N ILE A 45 -18.30 -0.12 13.89
CA ILE A 45 -17.71 1.19 14.12
C ILE A 45 -18.41 1.86 15.30
N ILE A 46 -17.63 2.16 16.32
CA ILE A 46 -18.08 2.96 17.48
C ILE A 46 -18.00 4.42 17.11
N ASP A 47 -16.83 4.85 16.56
CA ASP A 47 -16.61 6.22 16.07
C ASP A 47 -15.42 6.29 15.11
N SER A 48 -15.26 7.43 14.45
CA SER A 48 -14.12 7.72 13.58
C SER A 48 -13.86 9.23 13.48
N ILE A 49 -12.61 9.61 13.19
CA ILE A 49 -12.27 11.05 13.02
C ILE A 49 -12.99 11.66 11.82
N LYS A 50 -13.12 10.88 10.72
CA LYS A 50 -13.87 11.31 9.53
C LYS A 50 -15.06 10.40 9.31
N HIS A 51 -16.24 10.95 9.41
CA HIS A 51 -17.48 10.27 9.06
C HIS A 51 -17.67 10.33 7.53
N ILE A 52 -17.74 9.17 6.90
CA ILE A 52 -17.88 9.03 5.45
C ILE A 52 -19.21 8.34 5.15
N SER A 53 -20.16 9.08 4.65
CA SER A 53 -21.44 8.55 4.20
C SER A 53 -21.39 8.13 2.72
N HIS A 54 -22.41 7.40 2.26
CA HIS A 54 -22.58 7.06 0.85
C HIS A 54 -22.69 8.29 -0.09
N LEU A 55 -23.04 9.46 0.45
CA LEU A 55 -23.06 10.72 -0.30
C LEU A 55 -21.65 11.24 -0.60
N VAL A 56 -20.68 10.88 0.24
CA VAL A 56 -19.26 11.30 0.13
C VAL A 56 -18.44 10.25 -0.63
N SER A 57 -18.78 8.98 -0.45
CA SER A 57 -18.09 7.86 -1.08
C SER A 57 -19.08 6.78 -1.52
N SER A 58 -19.03 6.42 -2.80
CA SER A 58 -19.78 5.26 -3.31
C SER A 58 -19.10 3.92 -3.03
N VAL A 59 -17.89 3.94 -2.45
CA VAL A 59 -17.05 2.75 -2.26
C VAL A 59 -17.34 2.07 -0.93
N ARG A 60 -17.40 2.85 0.15
CA ARG A 60 -17.72 2.36 1.50
C ARG A 60 -18.18 3.49 2.40
N GLU A 61 -18.93 3.14 3.42
CA GLU A 61 -19.30 4.05 4.50
C GLU A 61 -18.36 3.86 5.70
N VAL A 62 -18.09 4.94 6.43
CA VAL A 62 -17.40 4.92 7.73
C VAL A 62 -18.22 5.78 8.67
N LEU A 63 -19.18 5.16 9.33
CA LEU A 63 -20.14 5.80 10.22
C LEU A 63 -20.34 4.95 11.47
N PRO A 64 -20.62 5.55 12.64
CA PRO A 64 -21.01 4.80 13.82
C PRO A 64 -22.18 3.83 13.54
N GLY A 65 -22.10 2.61 14.07
CA GLY A 65 -23.09 1.57 13.88
C GLY A 65 -23.04 0.85 12.54
N LYS A 66 -22.04 1.14 11.67
CA LYS A 66 -21.75 0.38 10.46
C LYS A 66 -20.59 -0.59 10.69
N GLU A 67 -20.60 -1.70 9.97
CA GLU A 67 -19.47 -2.61 9.96
C GLU A 67 -18.25 -1.97 9.26
N TYR A 68 -17.07 -2.13 9.84
CA TYR A 68 -15.84 -1.67 9.21
C TYR A 68 -15.50 -2.56 8.01
N VAL A 69 -15.37 -1.94 6.87
CA VAL A 69 -14.94 -2.58 5.62
C VAL A 69 -13.58 -2.00 5.23
N TYR A 70 -12.62 -2.87 4.94
CA TYR A 70 -11.32 -2.44 4.46
C TYR A 70 -11.43 -1.64 3.15
N PRO A 71 -10.59 -0.61 2.96
CA PRO A 71 -10.52 0.06 1.67
C PRO A 71 -10.22 -0.95 0.56
N PRO A 72 -10.91 -0.88 -0.58
CA PRO A 72 -10.62 -1.78 -1.67
C PRO A 72 -9.20 -1.54 -2.20
N SER A 73 -8.42 -2.61 -2.34
CA SER A 73 -7.10 -2.59 -2.96
C SER A 73 -7.17 -2.48 -4.51
N GLY A 74 -8.38 -2.58 -5.08
CA GLY A 74 -8.60 -2.66 -6.52
C GLY A 74 -8.04 -3.97 -7.10
N ASP A 75 -7.71 -3.96 -8.39
CA ASP A 75 -7.16 -5.12 -9.10
C ASP A 75 -5.63 -5.27 -8.90
N LYS A 76 -5.08 -4.63 -7.86
CA LYS A 76 -3.65 -4.70 -7.57
C LYS A 76 -3.31 -5.99 -6.84
N ARG A 77 -2.21 -6.60 -7.26
CA ARG A 77 -1.69 -7.81 -6.62
C ARG A 77 -0.78 -7.44 -5.44
N PRO A 78 -0.84 -8.17 -4.31
CA PRO A 78 0.15 -8.04 -3.25
C PRO A 78 1.57 -8.28 -3.77
N PRO A 79 2.59 -7.58 -3.25
CA PRO A 79 3.97 -7.71 -3.76
C PRO A 79 4.52 -9.14 -3.73
N TYR A 80 4.20 -9.90 -2.70
CA TYR A 80 4.68 -11.30 -2.57
C TYR A 80 4.02 -12.27 -3.55
N ASP A 81 2.88 -11.88 -4.13
CA ASP A 81 2.17 -12.66 -5.14
C ASP A 81 2.45 -12.13 -6.55
N ALA A 82 3.16 -11.00 -6.67
CA ALA A 82 3.51 -10.36 -7.93
C ALA A 82 4.79 -10.98 -8.51
N ASP A 83 4.68 -12.20 -8.96
CA ASP A 83 5.76 -12.97 -9.57
C ASP A 83 6.16 -12.45 -10.96
N ARG A 84 7.16 -13.09 -11.54
CA ARG A 84 7.68 -12.74 -12.87
C ARG A 84 6.62 -12.87 -13.96
N ASP A 85 5.78 -13.89 -13.90
CA ASP A 85 4.73 -14.12 -14.89
C ASP A 85 3.66 -13.02 -14.81
N TYR A 86 3.36 -12.55 -13.62
CA TYR A 86 2.50 -11.39 -13.43
C TYR A 86 3.09 -10.11 -14.01
N PHE A 87 4.39 -9.88 -13.85
CA PHE A 87 5.05 -8.73 -14.47
C PHE A 87 4.96 -8.80 -15.99
N ILE A 88 5.24 -9.96 -16.60
CA ILE A 88 5.17 -10.17 -18.05
C ILE A 88 3.75 -10.00 -18.57
N SER A 89 2.78 -10.63 -17.92
CA SER A 89 1.39 -10.68 -18.42
C SER A 89 0.58 -9.44 -18.08
N THR A 90 0.93 -8.70 -17.03
CA THR A 90 0.11 -7.60 -16.52
C THR A 90 0.86 -6.27 -16.46
N VAL A 91 2.03 -6.21 -15.83
CA VAL A 91 2.73 -4.94 -15.62
C VAL A 91 3.26 -4.38 -16.94
N TYR A 92 3.99 -5.20 -17.69
CA TYR A 92 4.62 -4.77 -18.94
C TYR A 92 3.66 -4.64 -20.12
N THR A 93 2.44 -5.15 -20.01
CA THR A 93 1.41 -5.03 -21.06
C THR A 93 0.53 -3.78 -20.94
N LYS A 94 0.58 -3.09 -19.78
CA LYS A 94 -0.20 -1.85 -19.59
C LYS A 94 0.31 -0.74 -20.51
N PRO A 95 -0.55 -0.09 -21.32
CA PRO A 95 -0.14 0.97 -22.25
C PRO A 95 0.05 2.31 -21.50
N VAL A 96 0.97 2.35 -20.56
CA VAL A 96 1.29 3.51 -19.72
C VAL A 96 2.81 3.62 -19.51
N THR A 97 3.26 4.61 -18.73
CA THR A 97 4.67 4.71 -18.33
C THR A 97 5.06 3.58 -17.38
N VAL A 98 6.34 3.18 -17.40
CA VAL A 98 6.84 2.09 -16.57
C VAL A 98 6.53 2.31 -15.10
N THR A 99 6.82 3.51 -14.57
CA THR A 99 6.48 3.87 -13.19
C THR A 99 4.99 3.65 -12.91
N LYS A 100 4.11 4.14 -13.79
CA LYS A 100 2.66 4.02 -13.61
C LYS A 100 2.21 2.56 -13.69
N ALA A 101 2.78 1.76 -14.57
CA ALA A 101 2.48 0.34 -14.69
C ALA A 101 2.75 -0.39 -13.36
N ILE A 102 3.90 -0.11 -12.71
CA ILE A 102 4.27 -0.74 -11.45
C ILE A 102 3.29 -0.36 -10.34
N TYR A 103 3.16 0.95 -10.01
CA TYR A 103 2.36 1.35 -8.85
C TYR A 103 0.86 1.15 -9.03
N SER A 104 0.37 1.01 -10.27
CA SER A 104 -1.03 0.68 -10.55
C SER A 104 -1.32 -0.82 -10.57
N SER A 105 -0.30 -1.67 -10.52
CA SER A 105 -0.44 -3.12 -10.55
C SER A 105 -0.14 -3.78 -9.22
N VAL A 106 0.72 -3.18 -8.40
CA VAL A 106 1.18 -3.78 -7.14
C VAL A 106 0.72 -2.95 -5.95
N THR A 107 0.13 -3.61 -4.96
CA THR A 107 -0.35 -2.98 -3.73
C THR A 107 0.84 -2.46 -2.90
N GLY A 108 0.67 -1.29 -2.27
CA GLY A 108 1.68 -0.71 -1.38
C GLY A 108 2.84 0.00 -2.10
N ILE A 109 2.98 -0.13 -3.41
CA ILE A 109 3.97 0.61 -4.18
C ILE A 109 3.46 2.03 -4.46
N SER A 110 4.20 3.02 -3.98
CA SER A 110 3.98 4.44 -4.31
C SER A 110 4.67 4.81 -5.63
N PRO A 111 4.29 5.93 -6.27
CA PRO A 111 5.04 6.45 -7.42
C PRO A 111 6.53 6.67 -7.11
N LEU A 112 6.87 7.07 -5.88
CA LEU A 112 8.26 7.27 -5.45
C LEU A 112 9.04 5.95 -5.48
N ILE A 113 8.49 4.89 -4.89
CA ILE A 113 9.12 3.56 -4.88
C ILE A 113 9.22 2.99 -6.30
N ALA A 114 8.19 3.18 -7.13
CA ALA A 114 8.24 2.74 -8.53
C ALA A 114 9.33 3.47 -9.33
N ASN A 115 9.53 4.77 -9.10
CA ASN A 115 10.64 5.52 -9.69
C ASN A 115 12.00 5.02 -9.21
N GLU A 116 12.14 4.72 -7.93
CA GLU A 116 13.37 4.16 -7.36
C GLU A 116 13.72 2.80 -7.99
N LEU A 117 12.73 1.93 -8.19
CA LEU A 117 12.92 0.65 -8.88
C LEU A 117 13.42 0.86 -10.31
N CYS A 118 12.82 1.80 -11.04
CA CYS A 118 13.26 2.15 -12.39
C CYS A 118 14.71 2.68 -12.37
N TYR A 119 15.03 3.57 -11.44
CA TYR A 119 16.37 4.14 -11.30
C TYR A 119 17.42 3.05 -11.04
N ARG A 120 17.17 2.14 -10.09
CA ARG A 120 18.07 1.00 -9.80
C ARG A 120 18.25 0.08 -10.99
N ALA A 121 17.19 -0.16 -11.76
CA ALA A 121 17.25 -0.96 -12.98
C ALA A 121 17.92 -0.25 -14.17
N GLY A 122 18.25 1.05 -14.03
CA GLY A 122 18.81 1.87 -15.11
C GLY A 122 17.80 2.17 -16.22
N ILE A 123 16.53 2.38 -15.85
CA ILE A 123 15.40 2.59 -16.75
C ILE A 123 14.81 3.99 -16.52
N ASP A 124 14.49 4.69 -17.61
CA ASP A 124 13.64 5.88 -17.51
C ASP A 124 12.20 5.47 -17.16
N GLY A 125 11.78 5.77 -15.95
CA GLY A 125 10.41 5.46 -15.48
C GLY A 125 9.30 6.17 -16.24
N GLY A 126 9.63 7.25 -16.94
CA GLY A 126 8.72 8.00 -17.81
C GLY A 126 8.49 7.38 -19.19
N GLN A 127 9.34 6.45 -19.62
CA GLN A 127 9.15 5.78 -20.91
C GLN A 127 7.95 4.82 -20.90
N SER A 128 7.43 4.52 -22.09
CA SER A 128 6.35 3.53 -22.25
C SER A 128 6.85 2.13 -21.91
N THR A 129 5.98 1.32 -21.30
CA THR A 129 6.24 -0.12 -21.08
C THR A 129 6.56 -0.86 -22.39
N ALA A 130 5.94 -0.44 -23.51
CA ALA A 130 6.20 -1.03 -24.83
C ALA A 130 7.63 -0.78 -25.36
N ALA A 131 8.34 0.20 -24.81
CA ALA A 131 9.71 0.50 -25.19
C ALA A 131 10.75 -0.31 -24.41
N LEU A 132 10.33 -1.09 -23.40
CA LEU A 132 11.23 -1.92 -22.61
C LEU A 132 11.79 -3.09 -23.43
N THR A 133 13.11 -3.19 -23.42
CA THR A 133 13.79 -4.39 -23.91
C THR A 133 13.65 -5.53 -22.90
N ASP A 134 13.83 -6.77 -23.33
CA ASP A 134 13.74 -7.93 -22.43
C ASP A 134 14.80 -7.90 -21.31
N ILE A 135 15.98 -7.33 -21.60
CA ILE A 135 17.02 -7.12 -20.58
C ILE A 135 16.56 -6.11 -19.52
N GLN A 136 15.89 -5.04 -19.93
CA GLN A 136 15.35 -4.05 -19.00
C GLN A 136 14.21 -4.61 -18.16
N LYS A 137 13.32 -5.39 -18.76
CA LYS A 137 12.23 -6.08 -18.04
C LYS A 137 12.78 -6.99 -16.96
N GLU A 138 13.82 -7.77 -17.29
CA GLU A 138 14.47 -8.68 -16.36
C GLU A 138 15.12 -7.92 -15.19
N LYS A 139 15.91 -6.89 -15.48
CA LYS A 139 16.55 -6.06 -14.45
C LYS A 139 15.53 -5.41 -13.52
N LEU A 140 14.44 -4.89 -14.08
CA LEU A 140 13.38 -4.27 -13.29
C LEU A 140 12.72 -5.25 -12.32
N TYR A 141 12.44 -6.47 -12.79
CA TYR A 141 11.90 -7.51 -11.95
C TYR A 141 12.88 -7.94 -10.85
N GLN A 142 14.17 -8.07 -11.16
CA GLN A 142 15.20 -8.39 -10.17
C GLN A 142 15.32 -7.32 -9.07
N GLU A 143 15.26 -6.02 -9.42
CA GLU A 143 15.26 -4.95 -8.42
C GLU A 143 13.98 -4.94 -7.56
N PHE A 144 12.85 -5.27 -8.17
CA PHE A 144 11.59 -5.45 -7.43
C PHE A 144 11.70 -6.62 -6.45
N GLU A 145 12.12 -7.80 -6.90
CA GLU A 145 12.27 -8.99 -6.08
C GLU A 145 13.26 -8.75 -4.93
N LYS A 146 14.39 -8.11 -5.22
CA LYS A 146 15.39 -7.73 -4.22
C LYS A 146 14.81 -6.81 -3.15
N LEU A 147 14.06 -5.77 -3.53
CA LEU A 147 13.44 -4.85 -2.58
C LEU A 147 12.55 -5.59 -1.56
N PHE A 148 11.72 -6.51 -2.04
CA PHE A 148 10.82 -7.27 -1.16
C PHE A 148 11.53 -8.37 -0.38
N SER A 149 12.61 -8.94 -0.92
CA SER A 149 13.50 -9.81 -0.17
C SER A 149 14.15 -9.07 0.99
N ASP A 150 14.71 -7.88 0.75
CA ASP A 150 15.34 -7.05 1.77
C ASP A 150 14.34 -6.66 2.89
N ILE A 151 13.10 -6.34 2.53
CA ILE A 151 12.04 -6.06 3.50
C ILE A 151 11.69 -7.31 4.33
N ASN A 152 11.56 -8.47 3.69
CA ASN A 152 11.19 -9.71 4.36
C ASN A 152 12.28 -10.25 5.29
N THR A 153 13.54 -9.98 4.95
CA THR A 153 14.71 -10.36 5.77
C THR A 153 15.13 -9.27 6.75
N GLU A 154 14.39 -8.15 6.79
CA GLU A 154 14.68 -6.97 7.62
C GLU A 154 16.09 -6.41 7.37
N THR A 155 16.60 -6.56 6.15
CA THR A 155 17.93 -6.08 5.74
C THR A 155 17.84 -4.62 5.29
N TYR A 156 18.02 -3.70 6.23
CA TYR A 156 17.93 -2.26 5.96
C TYR A 156 19.30 -1.60 5.99
N VAL A 157 19.51 -0.64 5.08
CA VAL A 157 20.69 0.24 5.07
C VAL A 157 20.22 1.67 5.36
N PRO A 158 20.14 2.07 6.65
CA PRO A 158 19.74 3.42 7.02
C PRO A 158 20.70 4.46 6.43
N ASN A 159 20.15 5.49 5.80
CA ASN A 159 20.94 6.58 5.26
C ASN A 159 20.20 7.92 5.41
N ILE A 160 20.97 9.00 5.31
CA ILE A 160 20.44 10.38 5.31
C ILE A 160 20.94 11.03 4.01
N VAL A 161 20.00 11.49 3.20
CA VAL A 161 20.30 12.26 2.00
C VAL A 161 20.39 13.72 2.37
N TYR A 162 21.55 14.34 2.09
CA TYR A 162 21.75 15.76 2.25
C TYR A 162 21.63 16.44 0.88
N ASP A 163 20.73 17.40 0.79
CA ASP A 163 20.68 18.30 -0.37
C ASP A 163 21.60 19.50 -0.07
N TRP A 164 22.71 19.58 -0.79
CA TRP A 164 23.64 20.67 -0.67
C TRP A 164 23.11 21.86 -1.49
N TYR A 165 22.09 22.53 -0.99
CA TYR A 165 21.77 23.85 -1.47
C TYR A 165 22.85 24.80 -0.95
N VAL A 166 23.80 25.12 -1.82
CA VAL A 166 24.67 26.29 -1.62
C VAL A 166 23.83 27.50 -2.03
N PRO A 167 23.54 28.45 -1.13
CA PRO A 167 22.80 29.67 -1.47
C PRO A 167 23.58 30.55 -2.43
#